data_feef29a48ea814ca7e8f351c1f942035
#
_entry.id   feef29a48ea814ca7e8f351c1f942035
#
_cell.length_a   1.000
_cell.length_b   1.000
_cell.length_c   1.000
_cell.angle_alpha   90.00
_cell.angle_beta   90.00
_cell.angle_gamma   90.00
#
_symmetry.space_group_name_H-M   'P 1'
#
loop_
_entity.id
_entity.type
_entity.pdbx_description
1 polymer ?
#
loop_
_entity_poly.entity_id
_entity_poly.type
_entity_poly.pdbx_seq_one_letter_code
_entity_poly.pdbx_strand_id
1 'polypeptide(L)'
;MAGSTLATLVNYACHPTTLAWENTLISPDWVGAMREVVETHEGGYCLFLQGASGDLGPREGFVGETSVADRNGRQVGFAVLSTLARLPAAGTEYRYAGPVISGATIATWKHQPLAEADLRTLTAWRWEQLTIQLPYRHDLPTIEQTTAEREHWIAEESRAKESGDENQLRTCRAQIEQRTRQLTRLNALVPGRSCPLTLRLGILGDAIWLFVPGELYQIFQTTLRERFAPRPVIITTLTNDWQPGYIPPASSYGYGIYQEIIAATSPGCLETLIESVTRRLEAMCG
;
A
#
# COMPACT_ATOMS: atom_id res chain seq x y z
N MET A 1 -27.46 4.53 22.01
CA MET A 1 -26.83 3.20 22.18
C MET A 1 -25.50 3.27 21.48
N ALA A 2 -24.39 3.06 22.17
CA ALA A 2 -23.10 2.85 21.52
C ALA A 2 -23.24 1.54 20.71
N GLY A 3 -23.20 1.64 19.39
CA GLY A 3 -23.21 0.46 18.53
C GLY A 3 -21.92 -0.33 18.72
N SER A 4 -21.96 -1.64 18.51
CA SER A 4 -20.76 -2.46 18.45
C SER A 4 -19.95 -2.11 17.21
N THR A 5 -18.63 -2.14 17.28
CA THR A 5 -17.75 -1.97 16.13
C THR A 5 -18.03 -3.09 15.12
N LEU A 6 -18.38 -2.73 13.89
CA LEU A 6 -18.59 -3.69 12.81
C LEU A 6 -17.24 -4.08 12.19
N ALA A 7 -16.44 -3.08 11.87
CA ALA A 7 -15.11 -3.28 11.29
C ALA A 7 -14.18 -2.10 11.62
N THR A 8 -12.89 -2.41 11.74
CA THR A 8 -11.79 -1.44 11.82
C THR A 8 -10.99 -1.51 10.53
N LEU A 9 -10.84 -0.39 9.82
CA LEU A 9 -10.01 -0.30 8.62
C LEU A 9 -8.65 0.26 9.01
N VAL A 10 -7.60 -0.50 8.72
CA VAL A 10 -6.21 -0.12 9.02
C VAL A 10 -5.46 0.14 7.72
N ASN A 11 -5.13 1.40 7.44
CA ASN A 11 -4.32 1.78 6.30
C ASN A 11 -2.86 2.01 6.73
N TYR A 12 -1.96 1.17 6.30
CA TYR A 12 -0.54 1.25 6.65
C TYR A 12 0.34 0.89 5.46
N ALA A 13 1.43 1.64 5.27
CA ALA A 13 2.35 1.45 4.15
C ALA A 13 3.58 0.66 4.60
N CYS A 14 3.52 -0.66 4.46
CA CYS A 14 4.63 -1.56 4.72
C CYS A 14 4.37 -2.90 4.03
N HIS A 15 5.32 -3.39 3.25
CA HIS A 15 5.23 -4.73 2.67
C HIS A 15 5.15 -5.81 3.76
N PRO A 16 4.32 -6.83 3.62
CA PRO A 16 4.30 -7.98 4.51
C PRO A 16 5.42 -8.97 4.14
N THR A 17 6.67 -8.54 4.33
CA THR A 17 7.90 -9.25 3.96
C THR A 17 8.83 -9.45 5.15
N THR A 18 8.27 -9.63 6.35
CA THR A 18 9.06 -10.09 7.51
C THR A 18 9.59 -11.48 7.24
N LEU A 19 8.71 -12.37 6.77
CA LEU A 19 9.06 -13.72 6.35
C LEU A 19 9.56 -13.71 4.90
N ALA A 20 10.50 -14.58 4.60
CA ALA A 20 11.05 -14.74 3.27
C ALA A 20 11.21 -16.22 2.89
N TRP A 21 12.09 -16.49 1.95
CA TRP A 21 12.35 -17.82 1.39
C TRP A 21 12.78 -18.91 2.38
N GLU A 22 13.25 -18.56 3.55
CA GLU A 22 13.58 -19.51 4.63
C GLU A 22 12.33 -20.06 5.33
N ASN A 23 11.20 -19.37 5.23
CA ASN A 23 9.93 -19.81 5.79
C ASN A 23 9.09 -20.52 4.72
N THR A 24 8.62 -21.72 5.05
CA THR A 24 7.79 -22.54 4.15
C THR A 24 6.32 -22.59 4.54
N LEU A 25 5.91 -21.84 5.54
CA LEU A 25 4.51 -21.78 6.00
C LEU A 25 3.71 -20.79 5.15
N ILE A 26 2.43 -21.08 5.00
CA ILE A 26 1.48 -20.09 4.50
C ILE A 26 1.17 -19.14 5.67
N SER A 27 1.51 -17.87 5.52
CA SER A 27 1.38 -16.87 6.57
C SER A 27 0.90 -15.53 6.01
N PRO A 28 0.03 -14.81 6.75
CA PRO A 28 -0.30 -13.42 6.45
C PRO A 28 0.79 -12.44 6.90
N ASP A 29 1.96 -12.92 7.32
CA ASP A 29 3.06 -12.13 7.86
C ASP A 29 2.61 -11.28 9.07
N TRP A 30 3.21 -10.12 9.30
CA TRP A 30 2.88 -9.20 10.39
C TRP A 30 1.40 -8.74 10.39
N VAL A 31 0.75 -8.74 9.24
CA VAL A 31 -0.67 -8.35 9.10
C VAL A 31 -1.59 -9.25 9.92
N GLY A 32 -1.27 -10.55 10.03
CA GLY A 32 -2.04 -11.50 10.84
C GLY A 32 -2.08 -11.12 12.31
N ALA A 33 -0.92 -10.95 12.93
CA ALA A 33 -0.82 -10.59 14.34
C ALA A 33 -1.38 -9.18 14.62
N MET A 34 -1.25 -8.24 13.70
CA MET A 34 -1.89 -6.91 13.79
C MET A 34 -3.41 -7.04 13.86
N ARG A 35 -4.01 -7.81 12.97
CA ARG A 35 -5.46 -8.03 12.94
C ARG A 35 -5.95 -8.71 14.21
N GLU A 36 -5.24 -9.74 14.67
CA GLU A 36 -5.57 -10.46 15.90
C GLU A 36 -5.62 -9.52 17.12
N VAL A 37 -4.63 -8.62 17.27
CA VAL A 37 -4.63 -7.61 18.34
C VAL A 37 -5.86 -6.70 18.24
N VAL A 38 -6.17 -6.18 17.06
CA VAL A 38 -7.30 -5.25 16.89
C VAL A 38 -8.64 -5.96 17.11
N GLU A 39 -8.85 -7.11 16.50
CA GLU A 39 -10.10 -7.88 16.59
C GLU A 39 -10.37 -8.37 18.03
N THR A 40 -9.32 -8.73 18.76
CA THR A 40 -9.44 -9.19 20.17
C THR A 40 -9.91 -8.06 21.11
N HIS A 41 -9.44 -6.82 20.86
CA HIS A 41 -9.72 -5.69 21.78
C HIS A 41 -10.95 -4.88 21.39
N GLU A 42 -11.18 -4.67 20.10
CA GLU A 42 -12.29 -3.83 19.60
C GLU A 42 -13.52 -4.65 19.19
N GLY A 43 -13.35 -5.94 18.98
CA GLY A 43 -14.37 -6.77 18.33
C GLY A 43 -14.53 -6.43 16.84
N GLY A 44 -15.51 -7.08 16.18
CA GLY A 44 -15.74 -6.91 14.76
C GLY A 44 -14.60 -7.48 13.91
N TYR A 45 -14.45 -6.97 12.69
CA TYR A 45 -13.42 -7.38 11.73
C TYR A 45 -12.34 -6.31 11.57
N CYS A 46 -11.09 -6.72 11.42
CA CYS A 46 -10.01 -5.82 11.04
C CYS A 46 -9.67 -6.01 9.55
N LEU A 47 -9.86 -4.96 8.76
CA LEU A 47 -9.54 -4.93 7.33
C LEU A 47 -8.24 -4.15 7.11
N PHE A 48 -7.23 -4.81 6.55
CA PHE A 48 -5.97 -4.18 6.21
C PHE A 48 -6.02 -3.60 4.79
N LEU A 49 -5.65 -2.34 4.66
CA LEU A 49 -5.54 -1.60 3.41
C LEU A 49 -4.07 -1.23 3.18
N GLN A 50 -3.45 -1.85 2.17
CA GLN A 50 -2.05 -1.61 1.82
C GLN A 50 -1.85 -0.17 1.36
N GLY A 51 -1.03 0.60 2.07
CA GLY A 51 -0.60 1.94 1.64
C GLY A 51 0.46 1.89 0.53
N ALA A 52 0.89 3.06 0.04
CA ALA A 52 1.97 3.16 -0.94
C ALA A 52 3.29 2.76 -0.27
N SER A 53 3.74 1.55 -0.52
CA SER A 53 4.86 0.90 0.16
C SER A 53 5.88 0.29 -0.79
N GLY A 54 5.91 0.72 -2.06
CA GLY A 54 6.84 0.17 -3.04
C GLY A 54 8.32 0.20 -2.61
N ASP A 55 8.66 1.12 -1.74
CA ASP A 55 9.98 1.30 -1.12
C ASP A 55 10.02 1.02 0.39
N LEU A 56 8.93 0.50 0.98
CA LEU A 56 8.83 0.29 2.43
C LEU A 56 8.61 -1.18 2.78
N GLY A 57 9.48 -1.71 3.62
CA GLY A 57 9.37 -3.03 4.23
C GLY A 57 9.53 -2.97 5.76
N PRO A 58 9.35 -4.09 6.46
CA PRO A 58 9.63 -4.17 7.88
C PRO A 58 11.10 -3.85 8.17
N ARG A 59 11.35 -3.14 9.28
CA ARG A 59 12.73 -2.86 9.71
C ARG A 59 13.54 -4.14 9.97
N GLU A 60 12.89 -5.12 10.58
CA GLU A 60 13.40 -6.49 10.72
C GLU A 60 12.57 -7.36 9.78
N GLY A 61 13.13 -7.67 8.63
CA GLY A 61 12.47 -8.38 7.55
C GLY A 61 13.37 -9.41 6.87
N PHE A 62 12.81 -10.20 6.00
CA PHE A 62 13.45 -11.28 5.28
C PHE A 62 14.11 -12.31 6.20
N VAL A 63 13.39 -12.68 7.27
CA VAL A 63 13.81 -13.70 8.25
C VAL A 63 12.88 -14.92 8.19
N GLY A 64 13.34 -16.07 8.69
CA GLY A 64 12.53 -17.31 8.71
C GLY A 64 11.57 -17.43 9.88
N GLU A 65 11.71 -16.59 10.93
CA GLU A 65 11.03 -16.77 12.22
C GLU A 65 9.69 -16.05 12.28
N THR A 66 8.62 -16.83 12.49
CA THR A 66 7.25 -16.28 12.62
C THR A 66 7.10 -15.36 13.84
N SER A 67 7.86 -15.59 14.91
CA SER A 67 7.84 -14.74 16.11
C SER A 67 8.23 -13.28 15.83
N VAL A 68 9.06 -13.04 14.82
CA VAL A 68 9.44 -11.69 14.36
C VAL A 68 8.25 -11.03 13.65
N ALA A 69 7.57 -11.76 12.77
CA ALA A 69 6.35 -11.28 12.11
C ALA A 69 5.26 -10.94 13.12
N ASP A 70 5.04 -11.81 14.12
CA ASP A 70 4.06 -11.58 15.18
C ASP A 70 4.42 -10.36 16.04
N ARG A 71 5.70 -10.16 16.37
CA ARG A 71 6.15 -8.98 17.11
C ARG A 71 5.92 -7.70 16.31
N ASN A 72 6.29 -7.68 15.03
CA ASN A 72 6.06 -6.55 14.14
C ASN A 72 4.55 -6.25 14.04
N GLY A 73 3.72 -7.27 13.86
CA GLY A 73 2.27 -7.12 13.78
C GLY A 73 1.64 -6.60 15.07
N ARG A 74 2.04 -7.15 16.24
CA ARG A 74 1.55 -6.65 17.53
C ARG A 74 1.90 -5.18 17.76
N GLN A 75 3.10 -4.73 17.36
CA GLN A 75 3.49 -3.33 17.46
C GLN A 75 2.54 -2.42 16.68
N VAL A 76 2.21 -2.78 15.44
CA VAL A 76 1.24 -2.03 14.62
C VAL A 76 -0.16 -2.11 15.23
N GLY A 77 -0.59 -3.28 15.69
CA GLY A 77 -1.89 -3.47 16.33
C GLY A 77 -2.09 -2.58 17.56
N PHE A 78 -1.11 -2.49 18.45
CA PHE A 78 -1.17 -1.58 19.59
C PHE A 78 -1.18 -0.11 19.20
N ALA A 79 -0.49 0.29 18.13
CA ALA A 79 -0.57 1.65 17.59
C ALA A 79 -1.98 1.96 17.05
N VAL A 80 -2.63 0.99 16.41
CA VAL A 80 -4.04 1.09 15.98
C VAL A 80 -4.96 1.29 17.17
N LEU A 81 -4.85 0.45 18.22
CA LEU A 81 -5.66 0.59 19.44
C LEU A 81 -5.47 1.95 20.10
N SER A 82 -4.24 2.42 20.21
CA SER A 82 -3.94 3.76 20.72
C SER A 82 -4.60 4.86 19.90
N THR A 83 -4.66 4.70 18.59
CA THR A 83 -5.33 5.65 17.69
C THR A 83 -6.85 5.61 17.87
N LEU A 84 -7.45 4.42 17.93
CA LEU A 84 -8.89 4.24 18.12
C LEU A 84 -9.37 4.85 19.45
N ALA A 85 -8.57 4.69 20.53
CA ALA A 85 -8.89 5.28 21.83
C ALA A 85 -8.95 6.82 21.84
N ARG A 86 -8.38 7.48 20.82
CA ARG A 86 -8.42 8.96 20.66
C ARG A 86 -9.62 9.44 19.84
N LEU A 87 -10.27 8.55 19.11
CA LEU A 87 -11.39 8.95 18.25
C LEU A 87 -12.57 9.41 19.11
N PRO A 88 -13.28 10.48 18.73
CA PRO A 88 -14.50 10.87 19.39
C PRO A 88 -15.58 9.79 19.19
N ALA A 89 -16.54 9.74 20.11
CA ALA A 89 -17.72 8.90 19.92
C ALA A 89 -18.42 9.28 18.61
N ALA A 90 -18.96 8.28 17.89
CA ALA A 90 -19.58 8.47 16.60
C ALA A 90 -20.66 9.57 16.65
N GLY A 91 -20.65 10.48 15.68
CA GLY A 91 -21.58 11.59 15.61
C GLY A 91 -21.35 12.70 16.64
N THR A 92 -20.17 12.73 17.26
CA THR A 92 -19.80 13.79 18.22
C THR A 92 -18.46 14.43 17.85
N GLU A 93 -18.22 15.58 18.42
CA GLU A 93 -16.95 16.27 18.39
C GLU A 93 -16.58 16.79 19.79
N TYR A 94 -15.30 17.00 20.06
CA TYR A 94 -14.80 17.48 21.33
C TYR A 94 -14.70 19.01 21.30
N ARG A 95 -15.68 19.68 21.91
CA ARG A 95 -15.80 21.15 21.90
C ARG A 95 -15.68 21.76 23.28
N TYR A 96 -15.29 23.04 23.33
CA TYR A 96 -15.36 23.86 24.52
C TYR A 96 -16.80 23.95 25.04
N ALA A 97 -17.00 23.60 26.31
CA ALA A 97 -18.31 23.51 26.96
C ALA A 97 -18.58 24.64 27.98
N GLY A 98 -17.71 25.64 28.00
CA GLY A 98 -17.80 26.75 28.93
C GLY A 98 -16.93 26.61 30.17
N PRO A 99 -16.90 27.65 31.03
CA PRO A 99 -16.13 27.61 32.27
C PRO A 99 -16.91 26.94 33.39
N VAL A 100 -16.20 26.33 34.33
CA VAL A 100 -16.70 25.91 35.65
C VAL A 100 -15.87 26.57 36.73
N ILE A 101 -16.46 26.81 37.91
CA ILE A 101 -15.76 27.35 39.05
C ILE A 101 -15.52 26.22 40.05
N SER A 102 -14.24 25.89 40.29
CA SER A 102 -13.78 24.91 41.26
C SER A 102 -12.55 25.44 41.95
N GLY A 103 -12.75 26.37 42.92
CA GLY A 103 -11.66 27.16 43.54
C GLY A 103 -11.07 28.23 42.61
N ALA A 104 -11.07 28.02 41.32
CA ALA A 104 -10.69 28.92 40.25
C ALA A 104 -11.57 28.70 39.01
N THR A 105 -11.53 29.60 38.03
CA THR A 105 -12.22 29.45 36.77
C THR A 105 -11.43 28.47 35.89
N ILE A 106 -12.06 27.35 35.54
CA ILE A 106 -11.47 26.26 34.73
C ILE A 106 -12.26 26.10 33.43
N ALA A 107 -11.57 26.07 32.30
CA ALA A 107 -12.18 25.74 31.01
C ALA A 107 -12.55 24.24 30.96
N THR A 108 -13.74 23.94 30.44
CA THR A 108 -14.18 22.56 30.27
C THR A 108 -14.44 22.25 28.81
N TRP A 109 -14.18 20.99 28.46
CA TRP A 109 -14.39 20.45 27.12
C TRP A 109 -15.22 19.17 27.23
N LYS A 110 -16.11 18.96 26.28
CA LYS A 110 -17.01 17.79 26.26
C LYS A 110 -17.26 17.31 24.85
N HIS A 111 -17.52 16.02 24.71
CA HIS A 111 -18.11 15.49 23.49
C HIS A 111 -19.55 16.03 23.36
N GLN A 112 -19.81 16.67 22.23
CA GLN A 112 -21.14 17.24 21.90
C GLN A 112 -21.60 16.64 20.58
N PRO A 113 -22.92 16.37 20.40
CA PRO A 113 -23.45 15.92 19.13
C PRO A 113 -23.08 16.89 18.00
N LEU A 114 -22.72 16.36 16.85
CA LEU A 114 -22.57 17.13 15.62
C LEU A 114 -23.90 17.75 15.21
N ALA A 115 -23.86 18.93 14.62
CA ALA A 115 -25.04 19.52 14.00
C ALA A 115 -25.48 18.66 12.80
N GLU A 116 -26.78 18.69 12.47
CA GLU A 116 -27.31 17.89 11.36
C GLU A 116 -26.67 18.24 10.00
N ALA A 117 -26.28 19.51 9.80
CA ALA A 117 -25.55 19.94 8.61
C ALA A 117 -24.16 19.29 8.51
N ASP A 118 -23.44 19.20 9.65
CA ASP A 118 -22.12 18.58 9.72
C ASP A 118 -22.23 17.06 9.48
N LEU A 119 -23.25 16.40 10.05
CA LEU A 119 -23.54 14.98 9.80
C LEU A 119 -23.83 14.71 8.32
N ARG A 120 -24.61 15.56 7.66
CA ARG A 120 -24.87 15.43 6.21
C ARG A 120 -23.60 15.58 5.41
N THR A 121 -22.71 16.51 5.78
CA THR A 121 -21.41 16.68 5.12
C THR A 121 -20.52 15.45 5.32
N LEU A 122 -20.44 14.93 6.54
CA LEU A 122 -19.61 13.76 6.87
C LEU A 122 -20.11 12.45 6.24
N THR A 123 -21.41 12.37 5.92
CA THR A 123 -21.98 11.20 5.26
C THR A 123 -22.09 11.33 3.74
N ALA A 124 -21.81 12.51 3.19
CA ALA A 124 -21.78 12.71 1.75
C ALA A 124 -20.60 11.95 1.12
N TRP A 125 -20.87 11.33 -0.01
CA TRP A 125 -19.81 10.62 -0.74
C TRP A 125 -19.92 10.87 -2.24
N ARG A 126 -18.76 10.89 -2.90
CA ARG A 126 -18.62 11.03 -4.34
C ARG A 126 -17.46 10.19 -4.83
N TRP A 127 -17.66 9.47 -5.91
CA TRP A 127 -16.65 8.61 -6.52
C TRP A 127 -16.47 8.93 -7.98
N GLU A 128 -15.22 8.86 -8.42
CA GLU A 128 -14.84 9.05 -9.81
C GLU A 128 -13.76 8.03 -10.20
N GLN A 129 -13.65 7.80 -11.50
CA GLN A 129 -12.61 6.99 -12.09
C GLN A 129 -11.71 7.88 -12.94
N LEU A 130 -10.39 7.70 -12.81
CA LEU A 130 -9.38 8.41 -13.59
C LEU A 130 -8.47 7.38 -14.26
N THR A 131 -8.31 7.49 -15.58
CA THR A 131 -7.36 6.68 -16.35
C THR A 131 -6.23 7.55 -16.84
N ILE A 132 -4.99 7.15 -16.55
CA ILE A 132 -3.76 7.85 -16.91
C ILE A 132 -2.92 6.92 -17.77
N GLN A 133 -2.41 7.42 -18.89
CA GLN A 133 -1.50 6.67 -19.76
C GLN A 133 -0.07 6.83 -19.26
N LEU A 134 0.52 5.75 -18.78
CA LEU A 134 1.91 5.71 -18.31
C LEU A 134 2.79 5.05 -19.37
N PRO A 135 3.75 5.76 -19.98
CA PRO A 135 4.63 5.18 -20.99
C PRO A 135 5.42 3.97 -20.46
N TYR A 136 5.54 2.93 -21.28
CA TYR A 136 6.46 1.84 -20.99
C TYR A 136 7.90 2.25 -21.22
N ARG A 137 8.81 1.61 -20.52
CA ARG A 137 10.27 1.74 -20.72
C ARG A 137 10.64 1.26 -22.12
N HIS A 138 11.61 1.95 -22.74
CA HIS A 138 12.12 1.57 -24.06
C HIS A 138 13.03 0.34 -24.04
N ASP A 139 13.61 0.04 -22.87
CA ASP A 139 14.54 -1.04 -22.64
C ASP A 139 13.91 -2.30 -22.03
N LEU A 140 12.57 -2.39 -22.05
CA LEU A 140 11.90 -3.62 -21.65
C LEU A 140 12.32 -4.77 -22.57
N PRO A 141 12.72 -5.91 -22.02
CA PRO A 141 13.02 -7.08 -22.84
C PRO A 141 11.74 -7.61 -23.49
N THR A 142 11.89 -8.23 -24.65
CA THR A 142 10.74 -8.89 -25.28
C THR A 142 10.44 -10.23 -24.62
N ILE A 143 9.23 -10.75 -24.90
CA ILE A 143 8.82 -12.08 -24.43
C ILE A 143 9.77 -13.15 -25.02
N GLU A 144 10.14 -13.02 -26.30
CA GLU A 144 11.04 -13.93 -27.00
C GLU A 144 12.45 -13.93 -26.36
N GLN A 145 13.01 -12.74 -26.09
CA GLN A 145 14.32 -12.63 -25.43
C GLN A 145 14.30 -13.26 -24.04
N THR A 146 13.27 -12.94 -23.22
CA THR A 146 13.15 -13.47 -21.87
C THR A 146 12.92 -14.99 -21.86
N THR A 147 12.19 -15.51 -22.86
CA THR A 147 11.98 -16.96 -23.02
C THR A 147 13.29 -17.66 -23.35
N ALA A 148 14.05 -17.13 -24.32
CA ALA A 148 15.35 -17.69 -24.69
C ALA A 148 16.34 -17.68 -23.49
N GLU A 149 16.38 -16.60 -22.72
CA GLU A 149 17.19 -16.54 -21.50
C GLU A 149 16.78 -17.60 -20.47
N ARG A 150 15.46 -17.78 -20.26
CA ARG A 150 14.97 -18.81 -19.34
C ARG A 150 15.35 -20.21 -19.79
N GLU A 151 15.21 -20.52 -21.07
CA GLU A 151 15.58 -21.82 -21.65
C GLU A 151 17.09 -22.07 -21.51
N HIS A 152 17.93 -21.06 -21.72
CA HIS A 152 19.35 -21.12 -21.45
C HIS A 152 19.64 -21.55 -20.00
N TRP A 153 19.02 -20.91 -19.02
CA TRP A 153 19.22 -21.24 -17.60
C TRP A 153 18.68 -22.61 -17.22
N ILE A 154 17.62 -23.12 -17.87
CA ILE A 154 17.13 -24.49 -17.70
C ILE A 154 18.18 -25.50 -18.21
N ALA A 155 18.82 -25.21 -19.33
CA ALA A 155 19.89 -26.07 -19.84
C ALA A 155 21.13 -26.07 -18.91
N GLU A 156 21.51 -24.89 -18.37
CA GLU A 156 22.61 -24.79 -17.39
C GLU A 156 22.23 -25.50 -16.06
N GLU A 157 20.99 -25.47 -15.62
CA GLU A 157 20.54 -26.22 -14.44
C GLU A 157 20.76 -27.73 -14.62
N SER A 158 20.45 -28.25 -15.82
CA SER A 158 20.66 -29.67 -16.13
C SER A 158 22.14 -30.04 -16.06
N ARG A 159 23.03 -29.21 -16.60
CA ARG A 159 24.50 -29.40 -16.52
C ARG A 159 25.00 -29.34 -15.08
N ALA A 160 24.49 -28.39 -14.28
CA ALA A 160 24.88 -28.29 -12.89
C ALA A 160 24.42 -29.50 -12.05
N LYS A 161 23.27 -30.08 -12.37
CA LYS A 161 22.78 -31.34 -11.76
C LYS A 161 23.72 -32.53 -12.11
N GLU A 162 24.16 -32.64 -13.36
CA GLU A 162 25.05 -33.71 -13.84
C GLU A 162 26.44 -33.60 -13.19
N SER A 163 26.95 -32.39 -13.01
CA SER A 163 28.25 -32.14 -12.38
C SER A 163 28.22 -32.17 -10.85
N GLY A 164 27.04 -32.11 -10.22
CA GLY A 164 26.89 -32.04 -8.77
C GLY A 164 27.27 -30.68 -8.17
N ASP A 165 27.29 -29.59 -8.99
CA ASP A 165 27.63 -28.26 -8.53
C ASP A 165 26.38 -27.58 -7.90
N GLU A 166 26.24 -27.72 -6.58
CA GLU A 166 25.15 -27.17 -5.81
C GLU A 166 25.07 -25.63 -5.84
N ASN A 167 26.19 -24.93 -5.96
CA ASN A 167 26.21 -23.47 -6.03
C ASN A 167 25.68 -22.99 -7.39
N GLN A 168 26.14 -23.62 -8.46
CA GLN A 168 25.63 -23.32 -9.80
C GLN A 168 24.17 -23.69 -9.92
N LEU A 169 23.74 -24.81 -9.33
CA LEU A 169 22.34 -25.22 -9.29
C LEU A 169 21.43 -24.16 -8.63
N ARG A 170 21.83 -23.60 -7.48
CA ARG A 170 21.09 -22.50 -6.83
C ARG A 170 21.03 -21.27 -7.72
N THR A 171 22.14 -20.90 -8.34
CA THR A 171 22.19 -19.76 -9.27
C THR A 171 21.23 -19.97 -10.44
N CYS A 172 21.25 -21.11 -11.09
CA CYS A 172 20.37 -21.43 -12.21
C CYS A 172 18.89 -21.33 -11.80
N ARG A 173 18.52 -21.92 -10.66
CA ARG A 173 17.14 -21.85 -10.16
C ARG A 173 16.69 -20.41 -9.91
N ALA A 174 17.52 -19.57 -9.30
CA ALA A 174 17.23 -18.16 -9.08
C ALA A 174 17.01 -17.41 -10.40
N GLN A 175 17.85 -17.69 -11.41
CA GLN A 175 17.73 -17.08 -12.74
C GLN A 175 16.48 -17.56 -13.49
N ILE A 176 16.14 -18.84 -13.42
CA ILE A 176 14.90 -19.38 -14.01
C ILE A 176 13.67 -18.73 -13.38
N GLU A 177 13.64 -18.65 -12.05
CA GLU A 177 12.54 -18.03 -11.33
C GLU A 177 12.39 -16.55 -11.68
N GLN A 178 13.47 -15.80 -11.76
CA GLN A 178 13.47 -14.40 -12.15
C GLN A 178 12.85 -14.21 -13.56
N ARG A 179 13.26 -15.02 -14.54
CA ARG A 179 12.72 -14.95 -15.92
C ARG A 179 11.27 -15.41 -15.98
N THR A 180 10.90 -16.41 -15.19
CA THR A 180 9.50 -16.86 -15.10
C THR A 180 8.60 -15.74 -14.60
N ARG A 181 8.98 -15.05 -13.54
CA ARG A 181 8.24 -13.88 -13.02
C ARG A 181 8.21 -12.74 -14.02
N GLN A 182 9.32 -12.52 -14.75
CA GLN A 182 9.38 -11.49 -15.79
C GLN A 182 8.45 -11.80 -16.95
N LEU A 183 8.40 -13.04 -17.43
CA LEU A 183 7.45 -13.47 -18.45
C LEU A 183 5.99 -13.29 -17.99
N THR A 184 5.69 -13.63 -16.75
CA THR A 184 4.35 -13.40 -16.19
C THR A 184 3.98 -11.92 -16.24
N ARG A 185 4.89 -11.03 -15.89
CA ARG A 185 4.66 -9.57 -15.96
C ARG A 185 4.49 -9.10 -17.40
N LEU A 186 5.40 -9.46 -18.29
CA LEU A 186 5.35 -9.06 -19.70
C LEU A 186 4.07 -9.50 -20.40
N ASN A 187 3.64 -10.74 -20.15
CA ASN A 187 2.41 -11.29 -20.72
C ASN A 187 1.13 -10.62 -20.17
N ALA A 188 1.19 -10.02 -18.99
CA ALA A 188 0.07 -9.31 -18.39
C ALA A 188 0.02 -7.82 -18.77
N LEU A 189 1.06 -7.27 -19.42
CA LEU A 189 1.04 -5.88 -19.88
C LEU A 189 0.02 -5.70 -21.01
N VAL A 190 -0.71 -4.60 -20.96
CA VAL A 190 -1.60 -4.21 -22.06
C VAL A 190 -0.75 -3.90 -23.30
N PRO A 191 -1.10 -4.45 -24.48
CA PRO A 191 -0.37 -4.17 -25.71
C PRO A 191 -0.34 -2.67 -26.04
N GLY A 192 0.80 -2.17 -26.51
CA GLY A 192 0.96 -0.78 -26.91
C GLY A 192 2.24 -0.15 -26.33
N ARG A 193 2.25 1.20 -26.32
CA ARG A 193 3.40 1.99 -25.83
C ARG A 193 3.24 2.50 -24.40
N SER A 194 2.06 2.31 -23.80
CA SER A 194 1.73 2.80 -22.47
C SER A 194 0.80 1.85 -21.74
N CYS A 195 0.86 1.88 -20.41
CA CYS A 195 -0.06 1.23 -19.51
C CYS A 195 -1.22 2.18 -19.20
N PRO A 196 -2.48 1.83 -19.49
CA PRO A 196 -3.64 2.59 -19.03
C PRO A 196 -3.90 2.29 -17.55
N LEU A 197 -3.27 3.04 -16.65
CA LEU A 197 -3.50 2.89 -15.22
C LEU A 197 -4.82 3.56 -14.83
N THR A 198 -5.77 2.75 -14.40
CA THR A 198 -7.10 3.21 -13.97
C THR A 198 -7.23 3.12 -12.46
N LEU A 199 -7.39 4.27 -11.82
CA LEU A 199 -7.59 4.39 -10.38
C LEU A 199 -8.96 4.95 -10.04
N ARG A 200 -9.40 4.76 -8.80
CA ARG A 200 -10.64 5.33 -8.27
C ARG A 200 -10.32 6.35 -7.20
N LEU A 201 -11.02 7.48 -7.29
CA LEU A 201 -10.92 8.60 -6.37
C LEU A 201 -12.27 8.73 -5.66
N GLY A 202 -12.23 8.88 -4.36
CA GLY A 202 -13.44 9.08 -3.57
C GLY A 202 -13.27 10.21 -2.57
N ILE A 203 -14.38 10.91 -2.29
CA ILE A 203 -14.51 11.79 -1.13
C ILE A 203 -15.63 11.23 -0.29
N LEU A 204 -15.33 10.88 0.95
CA LEU A 204 -16.30 10.47 1.94
C LEU A 204 -16.19 11.42 3.14
N GLY A 205 -17.18 12.29 3.28
CA GLY A 205 -17.10 13.40 4.22
C GLY A 205 -15.97 14.35 3.88
N ASP A 206 -15.03 14.50 4.80
CA ASP A 206 -13.81 15.29 4.63
C ASP A 206 -12.60 14.47 4.17
N ALA A 207 -12.72 13.14 4.17
CA ALA A 207 -11.63 12.24 3.81
C ALA A 207 -11.57 11.95 2.31
N ILE A 208 -10.34 11.96 1.79
CA ILE A 208 -10.02 11.57 0.41
C ILE A 208 -9.59 10.10 0.40
N TRP A 209 -10.17 9.32 -0.51
CA TRP A 209 -9.88 7.91 -0.71
C TRP A 209 -9.35 7.65 -2.10
N LEU A 210 -8.23 6.95 -2.18
CA LEU A 210 -7.59 6.56 -3.44
C LEU A 210 -7.40 5.05 -3.47
N PHE A 211 -7.88 4.43 -4.54
CA PHE A 211 -7.68 3.01 -4.82
C PHE A 211 -6.90 2.90 -6.13
N VAL A 212 -5.64 2.47 -6.02
CA VAL A 212 -4.66 2.55 -7.09
C VAL A 212 -4.07 1.17 -7.38
N PRO A 213 -4.07 0.72 -8.63
CA PRO A 213 -3.32 -0.47 -9.02
C PRO A 213 -1.81 -0.27 -8.89
N GLY A 214 -1.07 -1.37 -8.83
CA GLY A 214 0.38 -1.35 -8.77
C GLY A 214 0.96 -1.06 -7.39
N GLU A 215 2.27 -0.98 -7.35
CA GLU A 215 3.08 -0.85 -6.13
C GLU A 215 3.84 0.48 -6.13
N LEU A 216 3.17 1.53 -5.65
CA LEU A 216 3.70 2.88 -5.66
C LEU A 216 4.64 3.12 -4.48
N TYR A 217 5.65 3.96 -4.69
CA TYR A 217 6.55 4.43 -3.64
C TYR A 217 5.85 5.38 -2.66
N GLN A 218 6.33 5.43 -1.42
CA GLN A 218 5.73 6.26 -0.36
C GLN A 218 5.60 7.74 -0.70
N ILE A 219 6.46 8.26 -1.58
CA ILE A 219 6.41 9.67 -2.01
C ILE A 219 5.05 10.02 -2.62
N PHE A 220 4.36 9.07 -3.25
CA PHE A 220 3.00 9.26 -3.75
C PHE A 220 2.03 9.68 -2.62
N GLN A 221 2.04 8.93 -1.52
CA GLN A 221 1.12 9.22 -0.41
C GLN A 221 1.55 10.42 0.43
N THR A 222 2.85 10.62 0.65
CA THR A 222 3.33 11.75 1.45
C THR A 222 3.05 13.07 0.75
N THR A 223 3.32 13.16 -0.55
CA THR A 223 3.02 14.36 -1.34
C THR A 223 1.53 14.70 -1.34
N LEU A 224 0.66 13.71 -1.54
CA LEU A 224 -0.79 13.96 -1.55
C LEU A 224 -1.31 14.33 -0.15
N ARG A 225 -0.80 13.70 0.92
CA ARG A 225 -1.15 14.06 2.30
C ARG A 225 -0.75 15.49 2.66
N GLU A 226 0.44 15.91 2.27
CA GLU A 226 0.89 17.29 2.46
C GLU A 226 0.04 18.28 1.67
N ARG A 227 -0.25 17.96 0.41
CA ARG A 227 -1.01 18.85 -0.49
C ARG A 227 -2.44 19.09 -0.02
N PHE A 228 -3.10 18.06 0.50
CA PHE A 228 -4.52 18.14 0.89
C PHE A 228 -4.74 18.31 2.39
N ALA A 229 -3.68 18.53 3.19
CA ALA A 229 -3.82 18.84 4.61
C ALA A 229 -4.76 20.03 4.83
N PRO A 230 -5.63 20.00 5.86
CA PRO A 230 -5.72 19.01 6.94
C PRO A 230 -6.62 17.81 6.63
N ARG A 231 -7.12 17.63 5.39
CA ARG A 231 -8.00 16.51 5.04
C ARG A 231 -7.25 15.18 5.16
N PRO A 232 -7.84 14.16 5.77
CA PRO A 232 -7.27 12.81 5.75
C PRO A 232 -7.18 12.26 4.32
N VAL A 233 -6.04 11.71 3.92
CA VAL A 233 -5.86 11.06 2.63
C VAL A 233 -5.51 9.59 2.86
N ILE A 234 -6.44 8.72 2.49
CA ILE A 234 -6.32 7.27 2.59
C ILE A 234 -5.96 6.73 1.21
N ILE A 235 -4.80 6.11 1.11
CA ILE A 235 -4.30 5.56 -0.15
C ILE A 235 -4.21 4.05 -0.01
N THR A 236 -4.88 3.34 -0.91
CA THR A 236 -4.87 1.88 -0.95
C THR A 236 -4.30 1.46 -2.30
N THR A 237 -3.13 0.84 -2.27
CA THR A 237 -2.45 0.28 -3.46
C THR A 237 -2.83 -1.17 -3.67
N LEU A 238 -2.42 -1.75 -4.80
CA LEU A 238 -2.74 -3.15 -5.17
C LEU A 238 -4.25 -3.42 -5.23
N THR A 239 -5.03 -2.40 -5.56
CA THR A 239 -6.48 -2.49 -5.68
C THR A 239 -6.93 -2.53 -7.13
N ASN A 240 -7.86 -3.44 -7.43
CA ASN A 240 -8.44 -3.74 -8.74
C ASN A 240 -7.45 -4.40 -9.72
N ASP A 241 -6.15 -4.23 -9.56
CA ASP A 241 -5.08 -4.89 -10.30
C ASP A 241 -3.74 -4.73 -9.55
N TRP A 242 -2.76 -5.57 -9.89
CA TRP A 242 -1.37 -5.44 -9.45
C TRP A 242 -0.47 -4.78 -10.52
N GLN A 243 -0.96 -4.68 -11.75
CA GLN A 243 -0.25 -4.03 -12.85
C GLN A 243 -0.27 -2.48 -12.71
N PRO A 244 0.80 -1.84 -13.16
CA PRO A 244 1.99 -2.35 -13.86
C PRO A 244 3.13 -2.83 -12.93
N GLY A 245 2.86 -3.17 -11.69
CA GLY A 245 3.84 -3.49 -10.66
C GLY A 245 4.41 -2.22 -10.04
N TYR A 246 5.72 -2.19 -9.81
CA TYR A 246 6.36 -1.02 -9.19
C TYR A 246 6.35 0.19 -10.11
N ILE A 247 6.04 1.34 -9.52
CA ILE A 247 6.15 2.66 -10.17
C ILE A 247 7.09 3.52 -9.31
N PRO A 248 8.42 3.40 -9.52
CA PRO A 248 9.41 4.20 -8.78
C PRO A 248 9.42 5.65 -9.26
N PRO A 249 9.85 6.62 -8.41
CA PRO A 249 10.13 7.98 -8.85
C PRO A 249 11.31 8.00 -9.83
N ALA A 250 11.38 9.03 -10.68
CA ALA A 250 12.45 9.17 -11.66
C ALA A 250 13.85 9.11 -11.03
N SER A 251 14.00 9.62 -9.81
CA SER A 251 15.25 9.61 -9.05
C SER A 251 15.74 8.23 -8.61
N SER A 252 14.90 7.20 -8.70
CA SER A 252 15.27 5.82 -8.32
C SER A 252 15.77 4.98 -9.49
N TYR A 253 15.80 5.54 -10.70
CA TYR A 253 16.33 4.83 -11.87
C TYR A 253 17.84 5.06 -12.04
N GLY A 254 18.54 4.06 -12.57
CA GLY A 254 19.98 4.06 -12.80
C GLY A 254 20.82 3.46 -11.66
N TYR A 255 20.19 2.93 -10.62
CA TYR A 255 20.89 2.30 -9.48
C TYR A 255 20.87 0.76 -9.52
N GLY A 256 20.11 0.14 -10.43
CA GLY A 256 19.99 -1.32 -10.54
C GLY A 256 19.28 -1.96 -9.34
N ILE A 257 18.44 -1.23 -8.62
CA ILE A 257 17.66 -1.76 -7.50
C ILE A 257 16.50 -2.63 -7.99
N TYR A 258 16.03 -3.53 -7.15
CA TYR A 258 15.00 -4.51 -7.50
C TYR A 258 13.76 -3.89 -8.14
N GLN A 259 13.23 -2.83 -7.54
CA GLN A 259 12.02 -2.15 -8.03
C GLN A 259 12.21 -1.53 -9.42
N GLU A 260 13.40 -0.97 -9.69
CA GLU A 260 13.76 -0.44 -11.01
C GLU A 260 13.84 -1.56 -12.05
N ILE A 261 14.52 -2.67 -11.69
CA ILE A 261 14.73 -3.80 -12.62
C ILE A 261 13.39 -4.37 -13.10
N ILE A 262 12.40 -4.42 -12.22
CA ILE A 262 11.10 -5.02 -12.55
C ILE A 262 10.02 -4.01 -12.94
N ALA A 263 10.28 -2.70 -12.83
CA ALA A 263 9.35 -1.66 -13.26
C ALA A 263 9.13 -1.71 -14.79
N ALA A 264 7.88 -1.72 -15.21
CA ALA A 264 7.51 -1.69 -16.62
C ALA A 264 7.39 -0.26 -17.17
N THR A 265 7.16 0.73 -16.31
CA THR A 265 6.92 2.12 -16.68
C THR A 265 8.22 2.94 -16.76
N SER A 266 8.23 3.95 -17.61
CA SER A 266 9.37 4.86 -17.77
C SER A 266 9.60 5.75 -16.54
N PRO A 267 10.83 6.23 -16.31
CA PRO A 267 11.10 7.27 -15.32
C PRO A 267 10.15 8.47 -15.51
N GLY A 268 9.67 9.06 -14.41
CA GLY A 268 8.72 10.18 -14.43
C GLY A 268 7.23 9.79 -14.43
N CYS A 269 6.92 8.51 -14.52
CA CYS A 269 5.54 8.04 -14.48
C CYS A 269 4.89 8.27 -13.10
N LEU A 270 5.63 8.12 -12.01
CA LEU A 270 5.10 8.38 -10.66
C LEU A 270 4.78 9.86 -10.47
N GLU A 271 5.64 10.74 -10.94
CA GLU A 271 5.45 12.19 -10.90
C GLU A 271 4.23 12.61 -11.72
N THR A 272 4.09 12.06 -12.92
CA THR A 272 2.91 12.28 -13.78
C THR A 272 1.62 11.81 -13.10
N LEU A 273 1.67 10.67 -12.41
CA LEU A 273 0.54 10.14 -11.65
C LEU A 273 0.16 11.06 -10.49
N ILE A 274 1.15 11.51 -9.69
CA ILE A 274 0.95 12.46 -8.59
C ILE A 274 0.28 13.74 -9.09
N GLU A 275 0.81 14.33 -10.16
CA GLU A 275 0.29 15.59 -10.74
C GLU A 275 -1.14 15.42 -11.26
N SER A 276 -1.41 14.33 -11.98
CA SER A 276 -2.74 14.07 -12.56
C SER A 276 -3.79 13.83 -11.47
N VAL A 277 -3.45 13.08 -10.43
CA VAL A 277 -4.32 12.84 -9.27
C VAL A 277 -4.55 14.14 -8.50
N THR A 278 -3.49 14.92 -8.27
CA THR A 278 -3.59 16.21 -7.57
C THR A 278 -4.58 17.13 -8.28
N ARG A 279 -4.41 17.38 -9.59
CA ARG A 279 -5.33 18.21 -10.38
C ARG A 279 -6.77 17.73 -10.31
N ARG A 280 -6.99 16.40 -10.37
CA ARG A 280 -8.35 15.87 -10.29
C ARG A 280 -8.97 16.05 -8.93
N LEU A 281 -8.22 15.79 -7.87
CA LEU A 281 -8.68 15.99 -6.49
C LEU A 281 -8.96 17.47 -6.19
N GLU A 282 -8.15 18.41 -6.66
CA GLU A 282 -8.41 19.84 -6.54
C GLU A 282 -9.77 20.22 -7.16
N ALA A 283 -10.07 19.70 -8.36
CA ALA A 283 -11.37 19.90 -8.99
C ALA A 283 -12.55 19.23 -8.26
N MET A 284 -12.28 18.15 -7.51
CA MET A 284 -13.29 17.47 -6.69
C MET A 284 -13.51 18.16 -5.33
N CYS A 285 -12.51 18.85 -4.80
CA CYS A 285 -12.54 19.45 -3.47
C CYS A 285 -12.98 20.94 -3.48
N GLY A 286 -12.87 21.61 -4.64
CA GLY A 286 -13.36 22.97 -4.87
C GLY A 286 -14.82 22.97 -5.19
#